data_dc870c9e6e2d00dda5925f408d59616d
#
_entry.id   dc870c9e6e2d00dda5925f408d59616d
#
_cell.length_a   1.000
_cell.length_b   1.000
_cell.length_c   1.000
_cell.angle_alpha   90.00
_cell.angle_beta   90.00
_cell.angle_gamma   90.00
#
_symmetry.space_group_name_H-M   'P 1'
#
loop_
_entity.id
_entity.type
_entity.pdbx_description
1 polymer ?
#
loop_
_entity_poly.entity_id
_entity_poly.type
_entity_poly.pdbx_seq_one_letter_code
_entity_poly.pdbx_strand_id
1 'polypeptide(L)'
;MNLRADHVAGAAFVVFGAAIIALSGDLPVGHLSMPGSGFLPMIVACLTILFGLMLILRARESGPFSDLDWADGKHALMVTAITAAATALYEHLGFIVTMLLMMIALLIVVERRHPLRAGAYCVVIVFLTYVSFVYGLKTPLPEYSF
;
A
#
# COMPACT_ATOMS: atom_id res chain seq x y z
N MET A 1 17.24 -20.78 -18.66
CA MET A 1 17.32 -19.43 -18.05
C MET A 1 16.87 -19.59 -16.60
N ASN A 2 17.80 -19.55 -15.65
CA ASN A 2 17.41 -19.63 -14.24
C ASN A 2 16.85 -18.27 -13.82
N LEU A 3 15.53 -18.18 -13.73
CA LEU A 3 14.85 -17.00 -13.18
C LEU A 3 15.27 -16.81 -11.74
N ARG A 4 15.85 -15.67 -11.44
CA ARG A 4 16.22 -15.28 -10.08
C ARG A 4 15.13 -14.44 -9.45
N ALA A 5 15.04 -14.45 -8.14
CA ALA A 5 14.01 -13.71 -7.39
C ALA A 5 13.96 -12.24 -7.77
N ASP A 6 15.13 -11.60 -7.88
CA ASP A 6 15.25 -10.19 -8.23
C ASP A 6 14.83 -9.85 -9.67
N HIS A 7 14.93 -10.79 -10.61
CA HIS A 7 14.37 -10.57 -11.95
C HIS A 7 12.85 -10.46 -11.90
N VAL A 8 12.20 -11.35 -11.15
CA VAL A 8 10.73 -11.35 -11.03
C VAL A 8 10.25 -10.11 -10.28
N ALA A 9 10.88 -9.82 -9.13
CA ALA A 9 10.56 -8.65 -8.34
C ALA A 9 10.81 -7.34 -9.12
N GLY A 10 11.96 -7.21 -9.77
CA GLY A 10 12.29 -6.04 -10.57
C GLY A 10 11.36 -5.84 -11.76
N ALA A 11 10.98 -6.93 -12.46
CA ALA A 11 9.99 -6.85 -13.52
C ALA A 11 8.62 -6.40 -12.98
N ALA A 12 8.19 -6.92 -11.82
CA ALA A 12 6.94 -6.49 -11.19
C ALA A 12 6.97 -4.99 -10.84
N PHE A 13 8.06 -4.47 -10.27
CA PHE A 13 8.21 -3.04 -9.99
C PHE A 13 8.18 -2.19 -11.27
N VAL A 14 8.85 -2.61 -12.33
CA VAL A 14 8.83 -1.88 -13.63
C VAL A 14 7.42 -1.84 -14.20
N VAL A 15 6.71 -2.97 -14.22
CA VAL A 15 5.32 -3.05 -14.71
C VAL A 15 4.40 -2.18 -13.85
N PHE A 16 4.55 -2.23 -12.53
CA PHE A 16 3.75 -1.43 -11.60
C PHE A 16 3.99 0.07 -11.78
N GLY A 17 5.24 0.49 -11.87
CA GLY A 17 5.58 1.89 -12.13
C GLY A 17 5.08 2.38 -13.50
N ALA A 18 5.17 1.54 -14.55
CA ALA A 18 4.61 1.86 -15.85
C ALA A 18 3.08 1.99 -15.81
N ALA A 19 2.41 1.12 -15.06
CA ALA A 19 0.97 1.20 -14.85
C ALA A 19 0.57 2.51 -14.15
N ILE A 20 1.32 2.94 -13.12
CA ILE A 20 1.08 4.23 -12.45
C ILE A 20 1.20 5.38 -13.47
N ILE A 21 2.23 5.40 -14.31
CA ILE A 21 2.40 6.44 -15.35
C ILE A 21 1.20 6.44 -16.31
N ALA A 22 0.80 5.27 -16.78
CA ALA A 22 -0.32 5.13 -17.70
C ALA A 22 -1.65 5.62 -17.11
N LEU A 23 -1.92 5.28 -15.85
CA LEU A 23 -3.14 5.69 -15.13
C LEU A 23 -3.11 7.15 -14.69
N SER A 24 -1.93 7.75 -14.56
CA SER A 24 -1.75 9.15 -14.15
C SER A 24 -1.60 10.11 -15.34
N GLY A 25 -1.70 9.64 -16.58
CA GLY A 25 -1.44 10.41 -17.79
C GLY A 25 -2.32 11.65 -17.95
N ASP A 26 -3.55 11.61 -17.45
CA ASP A 26 -4.51 12.71 -17.53
C ASP A 26 -4.35 13.74 -16.39
N LEU A 27 -3.47 13.47 -15.41
CA LEU A 27 -3.29 14.36 -14.27
C LEU A 27 -2.26 15.45 -14.61
N PRO A 28 -2.57 16.73 -14.32
CA PRO A 28 -1.64 17.83 -14.56
C PRO A 28 -0.39 17.68 -13.66
N VAL A 29 0.78 17.57 -14.28
CA VAL A 29 2.05 17.46 -13.55
C VAL A 29 2.46 18.80 -12.94
N GLY A 30 2.11 19.92 -13.58
CA GLY A 30 2.47 21.26 -13.13
C GLY A 30 3.96 21.56 -13.31
N HIS A 31 4.45 22.52 -12.53
CA HIS A 31 5.86 22.93 -12.49
C HIS A 31 6.43 22.78 -11.08
N LEU A 32 7.76 22.78 -10.93
CA LEU A 32 8.43 22.66 -9.62
C LEU A 32 7.99 23.72 -8.60
N SER A 33 7.60 24.91 -9.07
CA SER A 33 7.10 26.00 -8.22
C SER A 33 5.61 25.87 -7.86
N MET A 34 4.84 25.13 -8.67
CA MET A 34 3.43 24.84 -8.46
C MET A 34 3.13 23.40 -8.91
N PRO A 35 3.43 22.41 -8.07
CA PRO A 35 3.23 21.01 -8.41
C PRO A 35 1.73 20.68 -8.55
N GLY A 36 1.37 20.05 -9.65
CA GLY A 36 0.02 19.55 -9.90
C GLY A 36 -0.24 18.20 -9.22
N SER A 37 -1.47 17.71 -9.31
CA SER A 37 -1.87 16.43 -8.70
C SER A 37 -1.12 15.22 -9.25
N GLY A 38 -0.64 15.27 -10.50
CA GLY A 38 0.16 14.21 -11.13
C GLY A 38 1.65 14.23 -10.77
N PHE A 39 2.15 15.28 -10.09
CA PHE A 39 3.58 15.42 -9.82
C PHE A 39 4.12 14.31 -8.90
N LEU A 40 3.44 14.07 -7.79
CA LEU A 40 3.85 13.05 -6.82
C LEU A 40 3.74 11.62 -7.38
N PRO A 41 2.63 11.20 -8.00
CA PRO A 41 2.53 9.91 -8.67
C PRO A 41 3.63 9.68 -9.69
N MET A 42 3.97 10.68 -10.49
CA MET A 42 5.02 10.58 -11.52
C MET A 42 6.40 10.33 -10.90
N ILE A 43 6.76 11.06 -9.84
CA ILE A 43 8.04 10.85 -9.13
C ILE A 43 8.09 9.44 -8.56
N VAL A 44 7.04 9.01 -7.86
CA VAL A 44 6.98 7.68 -7.25
C VAL A 44 7.09 6.59 -8.32
N ALA A 45 6.40 6.74 -9.44
CA ALA A 45 6.48 5.81 -10.57
C ALA A 45 7.89 5.72 -11.16
N CYS A 46 8.53 6.87 -11.39
CA CYS A 46 9.91 6.91 -11.90
C CYS A 46 10.90 6.23 -10.94
N LEU A 47 10.78 6.51 -9.63
CA LEU A 47 11.62 5.85 -8.62
C LEU A 47 11.36 4.34 -8.56
N THR A 48 10.10 3.92 -8.64
CA THR A 48 9.72 2.50 -8.66
C THR A 48 10.32 1.78 -9.86
N ILE A 49 10.24 2.37 -11.06
CA ILE A 49 10.87 1.83 -12.27
C ILE A 49 12.39 1.78 -12.10
N LEU A 50 13.01 2.83 -11.59
CA LEU A 50 14.45 2.88 -11.37
C LEU A 50 14.92 1.77 -10.44
N PHE A 51 14.24 1.59 -9.29
CA PHE A 51 14.56 0.50 -8.37
C PHE A 51 14.29 -0.87 -8.98
N GLY A 52 13.22 -1.04 -9.74
CA GLY A 52 12.95 -2.28 -10.49
C GLY A 52 14.07 -2.64 -11.48
N LEU A 53 14.57 -1.65 -12.23
CA LEU A 53 15.70 -1.84 -13.13
C LEU A 53 16.99 -2.17 -12.38
N MET A 54 17.25 -1.51 -11.25
CA MET A 54 18.42 -1.81 -10.39
C MET A 54 18.38 -3.26 -9.88
N LEU A 55 17.19 -3.74 -9.46
CA LEU A 55 17.01 -5.14 -9.07
C LEU A 55 17.32 -6.11 -10.21
N ILE A 56 16.82 -5.84 -11.42
CA ILE A 56 17.10 -6.67 -12.59
C ILE A 56 18.61 -6.71 -12.89
N LEU A 57 19.28 -5.56 -12.83
CA LEU A 57 20.72 -5.48 -13.11
C LEU A 57 21.56 -6.21 -12.05
N ARG A 58 21.12 -6.18 -10.78
CA ARG A 58 21.79 -6.87 -9.67
C ARG A 58 21.31 -8.31 -9.45
N ALA A 59 20.39 -8.80 -10.24
CA ALA A 59 19.79 -10.13 -10.07
C ALA A 59 20.82 -11.29 -10.10
N ARG A 60 22.05 -11.06 -10.58
CA ARG A 60 23.15 -12.06 -10.55
C ARG A 60 23.59 -12.39 -9.14
N GLU A 61 23.35 -11.51 -8.15
CA GLU A 61 23.72 -11.67 -6.74
C GLU A 61 22.62 -12.37 -5.94
N SER A 62 21.39 -12.47 -6.46
CA SER A 62 20.26 -13.08 -5.75
C SER A 62 20.17 -14.58 -5.99
N GLY A 63 19.49 -15.28 -5.08
CA GLY A 63 19.20 -16.70 -5.18
C GLY A 63 18.20 -17.03 -6.30
N PRO A 64 18.12 -18.30 -6.72
CA PRO A 64 17.13 -18.74 -7.68
C PRO A 64 15.70 -18.57 -7.12
N PHE A 65 14.76 -18.24 -7.99
CA PHE A 65 13.36 -18.05 -7.61
C PHE A 65 12.70 -19.29 -7.00
N SER A 66 13.21 -20.48 -7.38
CA SER A 66 12.75 -21.77 -6.86
C SER A 66 13.02 -21.98 -5.37
N ASP A 67 14.03 -21.29 -4.82
CA ASP A 67 14.46 -21.46 -3.42
C ASP A 67 13.77 -20.47 -2.48
N LEU A 68 12.82 -19.68 -2.98
CA LEU A 68 11.99 -18.79 -2.17
C LEU A 68 11.09 -19.61 -1.25
N ASP A 69 11.22 -19.38 0.04
CA ASP A 69 10.30 -19.93 1.03
C ASP A 69 8.98 -19.14 1.00
N TRP A 70 7.92 -19.80 0.54
CA TRP A 70 6.56 -19.26 0.48
C TRP A 70 5.77 -19.51 1.76
N ALA A 71 6.42 -19.85 2.87
CA ALA A 71 5.75 -20.14 4.14
C ALA A 71 4.80 -19.01 4.56
N ASP A 72 5.20 -17.75 4.35
CA ASP A 72 4.41 -16.57 4.66
C ASP A 72 3.51 -16.07 3.52
N GLY A 73 3.47 -16.74 2.39
CA GLY A 73 2.68 -16.33 1.23
C GLY A 73 1.18 -16.20 1.52
N LYS A 74 0.65 -17.08 2.37
CA LYS A 74 -0.75 -16.99 2.83
C LYS A 74 -1.01 -15.75 3.66
N HIS A 75 -0.09 -15.38 4.55
CA HIS A 75 -0.20 -14.16 5.36
C HIS A 75 -0.13 -12.92 4.48
N ALA A 76 0.81 -12.88 3.54
CA ALA A 76 0.92 -11.79 2.57
C ALA A 76 -0.36 -11.64 1.73
N LEU A 77 -0.91 -12.75 1.23
CA LEU A 77 -2.17 -12.73 0.47
C LEU A 77 -3.35 -12.23 1.32
N MET A 78 -3.46 -12.68 2.58
CA MET A 78 -4.52 -12.22 3.49
C MET A 78 -4.41 -10.73 3.77
N VAL A 79 -3.21 -10.21 4.06
CA VAL A 79 -2.97 -8.79 4.29
C VAL A 79 -3.35 -7.98 3.06
N THR A 80 -2.90 -8.41 1.87
CA THR A 80 -3.20 -7.74 0.60
C THR A 80 -4.71 -7.72 0.33
N ALA A 81 -5.40 -8.86 0.52
CA ALA A 81 -6.84 -8.95 0.31
C ALA A 81 -7.63 -8.06 1.27
N ILE A 82 -7.28 -8.05 2.56
CA ILE A 82 -7.93 -7.21 3.58
C ILE A 82 -7.71 -5.72 3.24
N THR A 83 -6.50 -5.33 2.86
CA THR A 83 -6.17 -3.95 2.51
C THR A 83 -6.90 -3.51 1.24
N ALA A 84 -6.93 -4.36 0.21
CA ALA A 84 -7.67 -4.07 -1.02
C ALA A 84 -9.17 -3.92 -0.77
N ALA A 85 -9.76 -4.81 0.05
CA ALA A 85 -11.16 -4.71 0.44
C ALA A 85 -11.44 -3.41 1.22
N ALA A 86 -10.58 -3.07 2.18
CA ALA A 86 -10.70 -1.82 2.93
C ALA A 86 -10.63 -0.59 2.02
N THR A 87 -9.71 -0.58 1.06
CA THR A 87 -9.59 0.52 0.09
C THR A 87 -10.85 0.67 -0.76
N ALA A 88 -11.43 -0.44 -1.22
CA ALA A 88 -12.68 -0.42 -1.98
C ALA A 88 -13.89 0.05 -1.15
N LEU A 89 -13.92 -0.26 0.15
CA LEU A 89 -15.01 0.14 1.04
C LEU A 89 -14.84 1.56 1.60
N TYR A 90 -13.66 2.16 1.47
CA TYR A 90 -13.33 3.45 2.07
C TYR A 90 -14.27 4.59 1.65
N GLU A 91 -14.63 4.63 0.37
CA GLU A 91 -15.55 5.65 -0.18
C GLU A 91 -16.98 5.51 0.37
N HIS A 92 -17.39 4.29 0.73
CA HIS A 92 -18.74 4.00 1.20
C HIS A 92 -18.90 4.08 2.71
N LEU A 93 -17.90 3.63 3.46
CA LEU A 93 -17.96 3.50 4.93
C LEU A 93 -17.31 4.67 5.66
N GLY A 94 -16.55 5.51 4.95
CA GLY A 94 -15.78 6.60 5.55
C GLY A 94 -14.55 6.12 6.31
N PHE A 95 -13.74 7.07 6.78
CA PHE A 95 -12.43 6.82 7.37
C PHE A 95 -12.48 5.94 8.63
N ILE A 96 -13.30 6.34 9.62
CA ILE A 96 -13.29 5.71 10.96
C ILE A 96 -13.69 4.24 10.87
N VAL A 97 -14.81 3.94 10.19
CA VAL A 97 -15.35 2.58 10.10
C VAL A 97 -14.41 1.68 9.31
N THR A 98 -13.90 2.16 8.17
CA THR A 98 -12.97 1.39 7.34
C THR A 98 -11.67 1.08 8.07
N MET A 99 -11.08 2.05 8.77
CA MET A 99 -9.87 1.83 9.56
C MET A 99 -10.08 0.87 10.71
N LEU A 100 -11.21 0.97 11.43
CA LEU A 100 -11.55 0.03 12.49
C LEU A 100 -11.71 -1.39 11.95
N LEU A 101 -12.47 -1.57 10.86
CA LEU A 101 -12.68 -2.88 10.25
C LEU A 101 -11.39 -3.48 9.73
N MET A 102 -10.57 -2.70 9.04
CA MET A 102 -9.27 -3.14 8.53
C MET A 102 -8.34 -3.59 9.67
N MET A 103 -8.20 -2.78 10.72
CA MET A 103 -7.36 -3.10 11.87
C MET A 103 -7.85 -4.33 12.62
N ILE A 104 -9.16 -4.45 12.85
CA ILE A 104 -9.76 -5.62 13.50
C ILE A 104 -9.52 -6.87 12.64
N ALA A 105 -9.74 -6.79 11.32
CA ALA A 105 -9.52 -7.91 10.42
C ALA A 105 -8.04 -8.34 10.42
N LEU A 106 -7.09 -7.41 10.36
CA LEU A 106 -5.66 -7.71 10.40
C LEU A 106 -5.26 -8.38 11.73
N LEU A 107 -5.71 -7.83 12.87
CA LEU A 107 -5.33 -8.35 14.19
C LEU A 107 -5.97 -9.70 14.52
N ILE A 108 -7.20 -9.96 14.06
CA ILE A 108 -7.92 -11.22 14.34
C ILE A 108 -7.56 -12.28 13.31
N VAL A 109 -7.61 -11.95 12.01
CA VAL A 109 -7.47 -12.95 10.94
C VAL A 109 -6.00 -13.26 10.68
N VAL A 110 -5.14 -12.26 10.63
CA VAL A 110 -3.73 -12.43 10.30
C VAL A 110 -2.91 -12.75 11.55
N GLU A 111 -2.99 -11.90 12.57
CA GLU A 111 -2.21 -12.01 13.82
C GLU A 111 -2.82 -13.00 14.83
N ARG A 112 -4.07 -13.44 14.63
CA ARG A 112 -4.79 -14.36 15.55
C ARG A 112 -4.80 -13.88 17.01
N ARG A 113 -4.85 -12.56 17.23
CA ARG A 113 -4.90 -11.96 18.57
C ARG A 113 -6.27 -12.16 19.21
N HIS A 114 -6.30 -12.14 20.53
CA HIS A 114 -7.55 -12.20 21.29
C HIS A 114 -8.45 -10.99 20.95
N PRO A 115 -9.75 -11.17 20.60
CA PRO A 115 -10.61 -10.12 20.07
C PRO A 115 -10.76 -8.89 20.99
N LEU A 116 -10.79 -9.10 22.32
CA LEU A 116 -10.86 -7.99 23.27
C LEU A 116 -9.63 -7.06 23.23
N ARG A 117 -8.43 -7.65 23.13
CA ARG A 117 -7.19 -6.86 23.02
C ARG A 117 -7.08 -6.19 21.65
N ALA A 118 -7.48 -6.89 20.59
CA ALA A 118 -7.53 -6.33 19.26
C ALA A 118 -8.46 -5.11 19.20
N GLY A 119 -9.67 -5.21 19.75
CA GLY A 119 -10.62 -4.11 19.82
C GLY A 119 -10.08 -2.89 20.58
N ALA A 120 -9.45 -3.11 21.74
CA ALA A 120 -8.86 -2.02 22.52
C ALA A 120 -7.75 -1.29 21.75
N TYR A 121 -6.83 -2.03 21.11
CA TYR A 121 -5.77 -1.44 20.28
C TYR A 121 -6.33 -0.68 19.09
N CYS A 122 -7.34 -1.23 18.40
CA CYS A 122 -7.97 -0.58 17.25
C CYS A 122 -8.59 0.77 17.64
N VAL A 123 -9.36 0.81 18.71
CA VAL A 123 -10.00 2.05 19.17
C VAL A 123 -8.96 3.12 19.51
N VAL A 124 -7.92 2.75 20.27
CA VAL A 124 -6.87 3.70 20.65
C VAL A 124 -6.13 4.23 19.42
N ILE A 125 -5.70 3.35 18.50
CA ILE A 125 -4.93 3.76 17.32
C ILE A 125 -5.78 4.61 16.39
N VAL A 126 -7.02 4.20 16.09
CA VAL A 126 -7.91 4.96 15.21
C VAL A 126 -8.26 6.33 15.83
N PHE A 127 -8.50 6.37 17.13
CA PHE A 127 -8.74 7.63 17.85
C PHE A 127 -7.53 8.57 17.79
N LEU A 128 -6.32 8.06 18.07
CA LEU A 128 -5.09 8.85 17.99
C LEU A 128 -4.84 9.35 16.54
N THR A 129 -5.06 8.50 15.55
CA THR A 129 -4.91 8.88 14.14
C THR A 129 -5.92 9.97 13.79
N TYR A 130 -7.19 9.78 14.13
CA TYR A 130 -8.24 10.78 13.87
C TYR A 130 -7.91 12.14 14.52
N VAL A 131 -7.55 12.15 15.79
CA VAL A 131 -7.16 13.38 16.50
C VAL A 131 -5.96 14.04 15.82
N SER A 132 -4.94 13.27 15.45
CA SER A 132 -3.75 13.80 14.79
C SER A 132 -4.05 14.44 13.44
N PHE A 133 -4.91 13.85 12.63
CA PHE A 133 -5.26 14.38 11.32
C PHE A 133 -6.24 15.56 11.41
N VAL A 134 -7.27 15.46 12.21
CA VAL A 134 -8.30 16.52 12.32
C VAL A 134 -7.78 17.73 13.09
N TYR A 135 -7.17 17.52 14.26
CA TYR A 135 -6.73 18.62 15.11
C TYR A 135 -5.27 19.03 14.84
N GLY A 136 -4.40 18.08 14.49
CA GLY A 136 -2.99 18.36 14.22
C GLY A 136 -2.76 18.94 12.82
N LEU A 137 -3.20 18.24 11.78
CA LEU A 137 -2.98 18.64 10.39
C LEU A 137 -4.12 19.48 9.79
N LYS A 138 -5.28 19.57 10.46
CA LYS A 138 -6.48 20.28 9.96
C LYS A 138 -6.91 19.79 8.55
N THR A 139 -6.69 18.51 8.26
CA THR A 139 -7.04 17.90 6.97
C THR A 139 -8.51 17.46 7.04
N PRO A 140 -9.37 17.85 6.08
CA PRO A 140 -10.73 17.32 6.01
C PRO A 140 -10.66 15.81 5.69
N LEU A 141 -11.02 14.98 6.65
CA LEU A 141 -11.21 13.55 6.39
C LEU A 141 -12.60 13.36 5.79
N PRO A 142 -12.77 12.43 4.83
CA PRO A 142 -14.08 12.15 4.27
C PRO A 142 -15.01 11.67 5.39
N GLU A 143 -15.94 12.53 5.76
CA GLU A 143 -17.08 12.20 6.61
C GLU A 143 -18.10 11.48 5.75
N TYR A 144 -18.87 10.61 6.37
CA TYR A 144 -19.87 9.74 5.73
C TYR A 144 -20.67 10.48 4.65
N SER A 145 -20.71 9.89 3.46
CA SER A 145 -21.69 10.25 2.45
C SER A 145 -22.92 9.35 2.64
N PHE A 146 -23.86 9.78 3.48
CA PHE A 146 -25.22 9.24 3.46
C PHE A 146 -26.07 10.03 2.50
#